data_2de15a4992138e4791df4e4e2c0679c7
#
_entry.id   2de15a4992138e4791df4e4e2c0679c7
#
_cell.length_a   1.000
_cell.length_b   1.000
_cell.length_c   1.000
_cell.angle_alpha   90.00
_cell.angle_beta   90.00
_cell.angle_gamma   90.00
#
_symmetry.space_group_name_H-M   'P 1'
#
loop_
_entity.id
_entity.type
_entity.pdbx_description
1 polymer ?
#
loop_
_entity_poly.entity_id
_entity_poly.type
_entity_poly.pdbx_seq_one_letter_code
_entity_poly.pdbx_strand_id
1 'polypeptide(L)'
;MALALNGSSPIYLDTSAWVKIYMLDEQAEPVATLMRDASACHTHLIAWAEMRAALARADRMGRFTASSKRVALAAAERDWSDFLVMDTTENIVRRAGDLADRFDLRGYDSVHLAAAEAISLLLMPERLTFVCFDDRLNHAAAALGLTRSY
;
A
#
# COMPACT_ATOMS: atom_id res chain seq x y z
N MET A 1 15.57 -29.29 -10.74
CA MET A 1 16.53 -28.24 -10.34
C MET A 1 15.82 -26.90 -10.52
N ALA A 2 15.22 -26.40 -9.43
CA ALA A 2 14.52 -25.14 -9.47
C ALA A 2 15.55 -24.02 -9.55
N LEU A 3 15.54 -23.27 -10.63
CA LEU A 3 16.23 -22.00 -10.74
C LEU A 3 15.58 -21.08 -9.67
N ALA A 4 16.29 -20.83 -8.59
CA ALA A 4 15.99 -19.75 -7.68
C ALA A 4 16.15 -18.47 -8.50
N LEU A 5 15.05 -17.95 -9.01
CA LEU A 5 14.96 -16.59 -9.48
C LEU A 5 15.06 -15.72 -8.22
N ASN A 6 16.27 -15.28 -7.89
CA ASN A 6 16.54 -14.22 -6.93
C ASN A 6 16.07 -12.86 -7.52
N GLY A 7 14.84 -12.81 -7.98
CA GLY A 7 14.17 -11.60 -8.39
C GLY A 7 13.25 -11.18 -7.26
N SER A 8 13.53 -10.03 -6.68
CA SER A 8 12.60 -9.36 -5.79
C SER A 8 11.26 -9.18 -6.53
N SER A 9 10.16 -9.60 -5.90
CA SER A 9 8.82 -9.46 -6.49
C SER A 9 8.28 -8.04 -6.33
N PRO A 10 7.38 -7.58 -7.20
CA PRO A 10 6.71 -6.30 -7.01
C PRO A 10 5.78 -6.35 -5.80
N ILE A 11 5.63 -5.20 -5.14
CA ILE A 11 4.71 -5.05 -4.01
C ILE A 11 3.65 -3.99 -4.31
N TYR A 12 2.48 -4.14 -3.69
CA TYR A 12 1.47 -3.11 -3.59
C TYR A 12 1.38 -2.65 -2.13
N LEU A 13 1.60 -1.36 -1.90
CA LEU A 13 1.49 -0.75 -0.58
C LEU A 13 0.11 -0.14 -0.39
N ASP A 14 -0.66 -0.70 0.55
CA ASP A 14 -1.78 0.01 1.14
C ASP A 14 -1.27 1.12 2.07
N THR A 15 -2.07 2.17 2.24
CA THR A 15 -1.70 3.31 3.07
C THR A 15 -1.38 2.92 4.51
N SER A 16 -2.08 1.91 5.06
CA SER A 16 -1.82 1.39 6.42
C SER A 16 -0.39 0.89 6.61
N ALA A 17 0.23 0.36 5.57
CA ALA A 17 1.61 -0.09 5.59
C ALA A 17 2.58 1.09 5.37
N TRP A 18 2.32 1.91 4.35
CA TRP A 18 3.21 3.02 4.01
C TRP A 18 3.40 4.02 5.16
N VAL A 19 2.34 4.41 5.85
CA VAL A 19 2.41 5.38 6.96
C VAL A 19 3.25 4.90 8.15
N LYS A 20 3.41 3.59 8.33
CA LYS A 20 4.19 3.02 9.44
C LYS A 20 5.63 3.50 9.44
N ILE A 21 6.21 3.72 8.26
CA ILE A 21 7.59 4.19 8.09
C ILE A 21 7.84 5.52 8.79
N TYR A 22 6.81 6.39 8.86
CA TYR A 22 6.94 7.75 9.40
C TYR A 22 6.43 7.88 10.84
N MET A 23 5.81 6.83 11.40
CA MET A 23 5.13 6.89 12.70
C MET A 23 5.95 6.36 13.88
N LEU A 24 7.24 6.07 13.70
CA LEU A 24 8.07 5.38 14.70
C LEU A 24 7.42 4.06 15.19
N ASP A 25 6.78 3.37 14.28
CA ASP A 25 6.12 2.09 14.50
C ASP A 25 7.14 0.95 14.45
N GLU A 26 6.91 -0.11 15.22
CA GLU A 26 7.77 -1.31 15.20
C GLU A 26 7.80 -2.00 13.84
N GLN A 27 6.77 -1.80 13.01
CA GLN A 27 6.68 -2.32 11.65
C GLN A 27 7.36 -1.41 10.60
N ALA A 28 7.93 -0.27 11.00
CA ALA A 28 8.57 0.66 10.07
C ALA A 28 9.74 0.01 9.32
N GLU A 29 10.65 -0.65 10.03
CA GLU A 29 11.81 -1.30 9.38
C GLU A 29 11.44 -2.52 8.55
N PRO A 30 10.53 -3.43 8.98
CA PRO A 30 10.02 -4.48 8.10
C PRO A 30 9.42 -3.96 6.80
N VAL A 31 8.58 -2.93 6.84
CA VAL A 31 7.99 -2.33 5.62
C VAL A 31 9.06 -1.67 4.75
N ALA A 32 9.98 -0.90 5.35
CA ALA A 32 11.07 -0.27 4.61
C ALA A 32 11.97 -1.31 3.92
N THR A 33 12.21 -2.46 4.54
CA THR A 33 12.94 -3.58 3.95
C THR A 33 12.20 -4.14 2.74
N LEU A 34 10.89 -4.39 2.86
CA LEU A 34 10.07 -4.85 1.72
C LEU A 34 10.15 -3.87 0.54
N MET A 35 10.08 -2.55 0.82
CA MET A 35 10.19 -1.53 -0.22
C MET A 35 11.55 -1.52 -0.90
N ARG A 36 12.66 -1.64 -0.14
CA ARG A 36 14.02 -1.68 -0.70
C ARG A 36 14.27 -2.91 -1.57
N ASP A 37 13.72 -4.05 -1.15
CA ASP A 37 13.97 -5.33 -1.81
C ASP A 37 12.99 -5.60 -2.97
N ALA A 38 11.91 -4.83 -3.09
CA ALA A 38 10.93 -4.99 -4.14
C ALA A 38 11.49 -4.60 -5.52
N SER A 39 11.07 -5.32 -6.57
CA SER A 39 11.36 -4.92 -7.94
C SER A 39 10.64 -3.64 -8.36
N ALA A 40 9.46 -3.40 -7.78
CA ALA A 40 8.66 -2.19 -7.93
C ALA A 40 7.70 -2.04 -6.75
N CYS A 41 7.45 -0.79 -6.36
CA CYS A 41 6.46 -0.42 -5.35
C CYS A 41 5.26 0.22 -6.04
N HIS A 42 4.12 -0.44 -5.99
CA HIS A 42 2.86 0.06 -6.53
C HIS A 42 1.97 0.61 -5.42
N THR A 43 1.17 1.61 -5.74
CA THR A 43 0.09 2.10 -4.88
C THR A 43 -0.99 2.77 -5.73
N HIS A 44 -2.06 3.25 -5.11
CA HIS A 44 -3.09 4.03 -5.78
C HIS A 44 -2.96 5.52 -5.45
N LEU A 45 -3.41 6.37 -6.35
CA LEU A 45 -3.36 7.85 -6.21
C LEU A 45 -3.96 8.34 -4.89
N ILE A 46 -5.01 7.68 -4.38
CA ILE A 46 -5.67 8.03 -3.11
C ILE A 46 -4.74 7.93 -1.90
N ALA A 47 -3.70 7.07 -1.96
CA ALA A 47 -2.77 6.85 -0.85
C ALA A 47 -2.08 8.13 -0.40
N TRP A 48 -1.85 9.06 -1.32
CA TRP A 48 -1.26 10.36 -0.96
C TRP A 48 -2.13 11.15 0.01
N ALA A 49 -3.43 11.26 -0.28
CA ALA A 49 -4.37 11.97 0.58
C ALA A 49 -4.53 11.28 1.94
N GLU A 50 -4.60 9.95 1.96
CA GLU A 50 -4.72 9.18 3.19
C GLU A 50 -3.47 9.28 4.06
N MET A 51 -2.28 9.18 3.47
CA MET A 51 -1.01 9.36 4.17
C MET A 51 -0.91 10.76 4.78
N ARG A 52 -1.24 11.80 4.03
CA ARG A 52 -1.25 13.18 4.53
C ARG A 52 -2.23 13.36 5.69
N ALA A 53 -3.42 12.76 5.60
CA ALA A 53 -4.42 12.77 6.66
C ALA A 53 -3.93 12.05 7.92
N ALA A 54 -3.26 10.90 7.77
CA ALA A 54 -2.69 10.14 8.87
C ALA A 54 -1.58 10.91 9.60
N LEU A 55 -0.66 11.54 8.86
CA LEU A 55 0.39 12.41 9.45
C LEU A 55 -0.20 13.62 10.16
N ALA A 56 -1.21 14.28 9.56
CA ALA A 56 -1.88 15.41 10.20
C ALA A 56 -2.61 15.00 11.49
N ARG A 57 -3.22 13.81 11.52
CA ARG A 57 -3.84 13.27 12.74
C ARG A 57 -2.80 12.99 13.81
N ALA A 58 -1.68 12.36 13.46
CA ALA A 58 -0.60 12.06 14.41
C ALA A 58 0.02 13.35 14.99
N ASP A 59 0.15 14.40 14.18
CA ASP A 59 0.61 15.71 14.60
C ASP A 59 -0.34 16.34 15.63
N ARG A 60 -1.66 16.34 15.37
CA ARG A 60 -2.67 16.80 16.35
C ARG A 60 -2.65 16.01 17.66
N MET A 61 -2.22 14.74 17.63
CA MET A 61 -2.05 13.89 18.80
C MET A 61 -0.71 14.10 19.50
N GLY A 62 0.10 15.08 19.07
CA GLY A 62 1.39 15.41 19.67
C GLY A 62 2.52 14.39 19.39
N ARG A 63 2.37 13.54 18.35
CA ARG A 63 3.39 12.54 18.00
C ARG A 63 4.58 13.11 17.24
N PHE A 64 4.48 14.36 16.75
CA PHE A 64 5.53 15.04 16.01
C PHE A 64 5.95 16.33 16.67
N THR A 65 7.25 16.66 16.55
CA THR A 65 7.73 18.03 16.61
C THR A 65 7.60 18.68 15.24
N ALA A 66 7.69 20.02 15.16
CA ALA A 66 7.68 20.70 13.86
C ALA A 66 8.83 20.23 12.95
N SER A 67 9.98 19.90 13.53
CA SER A 67 11.14 19.38 12.79
C SER A 67 10.88 17.96 12.28
N SER A 68 10.45 17.04 13.14
CA SER A 68 10.22 15.64 12.75
C SER A 68 9.08 15.51 11.74
N LYS A 69 8.06 16.35 11.82
CA LYS A 69 6.99 16.42 10.82
C LYS A 69 7.52 16.80 9.44
N ARG A 70 8.41 17.83 9.37
CA ARG A 70 9.03 18.21 8.08
C ARG A 70 9.86 17.10 7.49
N VAL A 71 10.63 16.39 8.34
CA VAL A 71 11.43 15.23 7.90
C VAL A 71 10.53 14.12 7.36
N ALA A 72 9.45 13.78 8.05
CA ALA A 72 8.49 12.77 7.62
C ALA A 72 7.85 13.13 6.26
N LEU A 73 7.41 14.37 6.10
CA LEU A 73 6.82 14.83 4.84
C LEU A 73 7.82 14.79 3.68
N ALA A 74 9.06 15.24 3.91
CA ALA A 74 10.10 15.20 2.87
C ALA A 74 10.48 13.75 2.50
N ALA A 75 10.46 12.83 3.45
CA ALA A 75 10.66 11.40 3.18
C ALA A 75 9.51 10.81 2.36
N ALA A 76 8.26 11.13 2.72
CA ALA A 76 7.08 10.69 2.00
C ALA A 76 7.05 11.21 0.54
N GLU A 77 7.49 12.44 0.28
CA GLU A 77 7.61 12.98 -1.09
C GLU A 77 8.65 12.21 -1.92
N ARG A 78 9.78 11.83 -1.32
CA ARG A 78 10.79 11.02 -2.01
C ARG A 78 10.24 9.62 -2.35
N ASP A 79 9.64 8.94 -1.37
CA ASP A 79 9.06 7.61 -1.60
C ASP A 79 7.98 7.67 -2.69
N TRP A 80 7.13 8.70 -2.65
CA TRP A 80 6.07 8.90 -3.65
C TRP A 80 6.62 9.03 -5.06
N SER A 81 7.75 9.72 -5.24
CA SER A 81 8.38 9.89 -6.54
C SER A 81 8.91 8.58 -7.14
N ASP A 82 9.17 7.59 -6.30
CA ASP A 82 9.67 6.28 -6.71
C ASP A 82 8.55 5.24 -6.90
N PHE A 83 7.31 5.55 -6.49
CA PHE A 83 6.18 4.64 -6.63
C PHE A 83 5.60 4.62 -8.04
N LEU A 84 5.15 3.45 -8.45
CA LEU A 84 4.28 3.29 -9.61
C LEU A 84 2.83 3.49 -9.17
N VAL A 85 2.32 4.68 -9.39
CA VAL A 85 1.01 5.12 -8.89
C VAL A 85 -0.07 4.84 -9.93
N MET A 86 -1.08 4.05 -9.52
CA MET A 86 -2.26 3.81 -10.36
C MET A 86 -3.25 4.96 -10.24
N ASP A 87 -3.71 5.45 -11.38
CA ASP A 87 -4.73 6.50 -11.48
C ASP A 87 -6.13 6.02 -11.09
N THR A 88 -6.96 6.96 -10.66
CA THR A 88 -8.38 6.74 -10.42
C THR A 88 -9.14 6.73 -11.76
N THR A 89 -9.61 5.56 -12.16
CA THR A 89 -10.46 5.40 -13.33
C THR A 89 -11.86 4.95 -12.94
N GLU A 90 -12.86 5.18 -13.81
CA GLU A 90 -14.23 4.70 -13.56
C GLU A 90 -14.25 3.18 -13.36
N ASN A 91 -13.46 2.42 -14.12
CA ASN A 91 -13.39 0.97 -14.00
C ASN A 91 -12.88 0.53 -12.62
N ILE A 92 -11.84 1.17 -12.10
CA ILE A 92 -11.32 0.88 -10.74
C ILE A 92 -12.36 1.22 -9.68
N VAL A 93 -13.03 2.37 -9.80
CA VAL A 93 -14.06 2.79 -8.82
C VAL A 93 -15.27 1.86 -8.84
N ARG A 94 -15.74 1.45 -10.03
CA ARG A 94 -16.84 0.47 -10.14
C ARG A 94 -16.44 -0.88 -9.55
N ARG A 95 -15.25 -1.37 -9.87
CA ARG A 95 -14.75 -2.62 -9.30
C ARG A 95 -14.61 -2.52 -7.77
N ALA A 96 -14.15 -1.38 -7.25
CA ALA A 96 -14.10 -1.12 -5.82
C ALA A 96 -15.49 -1.22 -5.16
N GLY A 97 -16.54 -0.70 -5.81
CA GLY A 97 -17.92 -0.85 -5.35
C GLY A 97 -18.34 -2.31 -5.20
N ASP A 98 -18.09 -3.14 -6.22
CA ASP A 98 -18.38 -4.58 -6.16
C ASP A 98 -17.62 -5.29 -5.03
N LEU A 99 -16.36 -4.90 -4.80
CA LEU A 99 -15.54 -5.46 -3.73
C LEU A 99 -15.98 -4.98 -2.35
N ALA A 100 -16.43 -3.72 -2.23
CA ALA A 100 -16.99 -3.19 -1.00
C ALA A 100 -18.24 -3.98 -0.58
N ASP A 101 -19.15 -4.23 -1.52
CA ASP A 101 -20.35 -5.03 -1.28
C ASP A 101 -20.00 -6.48 -0.91
N ARG A 102 -19.06 -7.09 -1.63
CA ARG A 102 -18.70 -8.49 -1.42
C ARG A 102 -18.00 -8.75 -0.08
N PHE A 103 -17.15 -7.83 0.36
CA PHE A 103 -16.26 -8.04 1.51
C PHE A 103 -16.53 -7.10 2.69
N ASP A 104 -17.61 -6.29 2.61
CA ASP A 104 -17.96 -5.30 3.63
C ASP A 104 -16.78 -4.36 3.95
N LEU A 105 -16.16 -3.80 2.88
CA LEU A 105 -15.02 -2.90 2.98
C LEU A 105 -15.46 -1.43 2.97
N ARG A 106 -14.66 -0.58 3.61
CA ARG A 106 -14.78 0.87 3.45
C ARG A 106 -14.37 1.28 2.03
N GLY A 107 -14.90 2.42 1.56
CA GLY A 107 -14.70 2.88 0.19
C GLY A 107 -13.23 2.93 -0.24
N TYR A 108 -12.35 3.51 0.58
CA TYR A 108 -10.93 3.62 0.22
C TYR A 108 -10.19 2.28 0.28
N ASP A 109 -10.52 1.43 1.25
CA ASP A 109 -9.96 0.07 1.34
C ASP A 109 -10.32 -0.75 0.08
N SER A 110 -11.56 -0.63 -0.40
CA SER A 110 -12.01 -1.29 -1.63
C SER A 110 -11.33 -0.75 -2.88
N VAL A 111 -11.00 0.55 -2.93
CA VAL A 111 -10.23 1.16 -4.03
C VAL A 111 -8.80 0.59 -4.06
N HIS A 112 -8.13 0.49 -2.92
CA HIS A 112 -6.82 -0.15 -2.83
C HIS A 112 -6.86 -1.61 -3.29
N LEU A 113 -7.87 -2.36 -2.88
CA LEU A 113 -8.02 -3.76 -3.28
C LEU A 113 -8.26 -3.91 -4.78
N ALA A 114 -9.11 -3.07 -5.36
CA ALA A 114 -9.39 -3.07 -6.81
C ALA A 114 -8.12 -2.72 -7.61
N ALA A 115 -7.35 -1.74 -7.15
CA ALA A 115 -6.08 -1.36 -7.77
C ALA A 115 -5.06 -2.50 -7.71
N ALA A 116 -4.89 -3.12 -6.55
CA ALA A 116 -3.98 -4.25 -6.38
C ALA A 116 -4.38 -5.46 -7.24
N GLU A 117 -5.68 -5.78 -7.33
CA GLU A 117 -6.20 -6.83 -8.21
C GLU A 117 -5.85 -6.53 -9.67
N ALA A 118 -6.13 -5.31 -10.15
CA ALA A 118 -5.85 -4.91 -11.52
C ALA A 118 -4.35 -4.98 -11.86
N ILE A 119 -3.50 -4.51 -10.98
CA ILE A 119 -2.04 -4.57 -11.15
C ILE A 119 -1.57 -6.03 -11.17
N SER A 120 -2.07 -6.87 -10.25
CA SER A 120 -1.73 -8.30 -10.22
C SER A 120 -2.05 -9.01 -11.53
N LEU A 121 -3.20 -8.70 -12.13
CA LEU A 121 -3.58 -9.25 -13.42
C LEU A 121 -2.67 -8.79 -14.57
N LEU A 122 -2.24 -7.52 -14.56
CA LEU A 122 -1.34 -6.97 -15.55
C LEU A 122 0.08 -7.54 -15.47
N LEU A 123 0.52 -7.92 -14.26
CA LEU A 123 1.88 -8.42 -14.02
C LEU A 123 2.03 -9.93 -14.25
N MET A 124 0.93 -10.66 -14.44
CA MET A 124 1.00 -12.12 -14.63
C MET A 124 2.00 -12.53 -15.72
N PRO A 125 2.80 -13.58 -15.49
CA PRO A 125 2.75 -14.56 -14.38
C PRO A 125 3.50 -14.12 -13.09
N GLU A 126 4.07 -12.91 -13.05
CA GLU A 126 4.74 -12.39 -11.86
C GLU A 126 3.72 -12.15 -10.73
N ARG A 127 4.11 -12.48 -9.50
CA ARG A 127 3.22 -12.36 -8.35
C ARG A 127 3.43 -11.02 -7.64
N LEU A 128 2.35 -10.27 -7.51
CA LEU A 128 2.29 -9.07 -6.68
C LEU A 128 2.08 -9.44 -5.20
N THR A 129 2.89 -8.87 -4.31
CA THR A 129 2.69 -9.01 -2.86
C THR A 129 1.91 -7.81 -2.34
N PHE A 130 0.77 -8.08 -1.72
CA PHE A 130 -0.08 -7.07 -1.08
C PHE A 130 0.39 -6.81 0.35
N VAL A 131 0.78 -5.56 0.65
CA VAL A 131 1.34 -5.14 1.93
C VAL A 131 0.33 -4.24 2.65
N CYS A 132 -0.31 -4.79 3.68
CA CYS A 132 -1.40 -4.13 4.41
C CYS A 132 -1.42 -4.60 5.87
N PHE A 133 -1.83 -3.74 6.79
CA PHE A 133 -2.01 -4.04 8.22
C PHE A 133 -3.48 -4.02 8.67
N ASP A 134 -4.43 -3.98 7.74
CA ASP A 134 -5.85 -4.16 8.03
C ASP A 134 -6.27 -5.61 7.80
N ASP A 135 -6.73 -6.30 8.84
CA ASP A 135 -7.07 -7.73 8.80
C ASP A 135 -8.21 -8.02 7.81
N ARG A 136 -9.22 -7.16 7.76
CA ARG A 136 -10.38 -7.32 6.86
C ARG A 136 -9.94 -7.20 5.41
N LEU A 137 -9.11 -6.20 5.13
CA LEU A 137 -8.57 -5.98 3.79
C LEU A 137 -7.62 -7.12 3.37
N ASN A 138 -6.78 -7.60 4.29
CA ASN A 138 -5.93 -8.77 4.05
C ASN A 138 -6.74 -10.05 3.77
N HIS A 139 -7.86 -10.25 4.48
CA HIS A 139 -8.75 -11.38 4.22
C HIS A 139 -9.36 -11.30 2.81
N ALA A 140 -9.83 -10.13 2.42
CA ALA A 140 -10.38 -9.89 1.08
C ALA A 140 -9.32 -10.09 -0.02
N ALA A 141 -8.10 -9.59 0.19
CA ALA A 141 -6.98 -9.78 -0.73
C ALA A 141 -6.65 -11.27 -0.95
N ALA A 142 -6.63 -12.06 0.14
CA ALA A 142 -6.43 -13.51 0.06
C ALA A 142 -7.54 -14.21 -0.74
N ALA A 143 -8.80 -13.80 -0.56
CA ALA A 143 -9.94 -14.35 -1.29
C ALA A 143 -9.87 -14.07 -2.80
N LEU A 144 -9.16 -13.02 -3.21
CA LEU A 144 -8.86 -12.70 -4.61
C LEU A 144 -7.58 -13.38 -5.13
N GLY A 145 -6.90 -14.18 -4.31
CA GLY A 145 -5.66 -14.86 -4.68
C GLY A 145 -4.39 -14.01 -4.65
N LEU A 146 -4.45 -12.82 -4.03
CA LEU A 146 -3.26 -12.00 -3.85
C LEU A 146 -2.34 -12.59 -2.78
N THR A 147 -1.02 -12.55 -3.03
CA THR A 147 -0.02 -12.89 -2.02
C THR A 147 0.02 -11.79 -0.97
N ARG A 148 0.07 -12.16 0.32
CA ARG A 148 0.14 -11.22 1.44
C ARG A 148 1.50 -11.28 2.10
N SER A 149 1.95 -10.17 2.67
CA SER A 149 3.20 -10.10 3.44
C SER A 149 2.98 -10.33 4.95
N TYR A 150 1.75 -10.09 5.45
CA TYR A 150 1.37 -10.21 6.86
C TYR A 150 0.06 -10.96 7.03
#